data_00a0a7c5bc30bca93e3a293b3fe0742c
#
_entry.id   00a0a7c5bc30bca93e3a293b3fe0742c
#
_cell.length_a   1.000
_cell.length_b   1.000
_cell.length_c   1.000
_cell.angle_alpha   90.00
_cell.angle_beta   90.00
_cell.angle_gamma   90.00
#
_symmetry.space_group_name_H-M   'P 1'
#
loop_
_entity.id
_entity.type
_entity.pdbx_description
1 polymer ?
#
loop_
_entity_poly.entity_id
_entity_poly.type
_entity_poly.pdbx_seq_one_letter_code
_entity_poly.pdbx_strand_id
1 'polypeptide(L)'
;MGLRVLVAGTFDIIHEGHIKMLWEAKKLAGKNGELVVVVARDDNVKRFKGRDPVLRESSRVYIVKNLKPVDRAFLGEKDPLESVLKIRPDIIVLGYDQWADENWLREELRKRGLDVKVLRLPRFGDSSTSSIIERVLKQFCLTE
;
A
#
# COMPACT_ATOMS: atom_id res chain seq x y z
N MET A 1 -6.52 23.00 6.68
CA MET A 1 -6.34 21.89 7.61
C MET A 1 -5.80 20.67 6.90
N GLY A 2 -4.92 19.96 7.57
CA GLY A 2 -4.37 18.76 7.03
C GLY A 2 -5.24 17.54 7.25
N LEU A 3 -5.13 16.59 6.35
CA LEU A 3 -5.85 15.33 6.42
C LEU A 3 -4.87 14.18 6.68
N ARG A 4 -5.37 13.12 7.26
CA ARG A 4 -4.61 11.87 7.39
C ARG A 4 -5.03 10.96 6.26
N VAL A 5 -4.07 10.63 5.39
CA VAL A 5 -4.28 9.75 4.25
C VAL A 5 -3.56 8.44 4.53
N LEU A 6 -4.26 7.33 4.33
CA LEU A 6 -3.70 5.99 4.51
C LEU A 6 -3.60 5.30 3.17
N VAL A 7 -2.43 4.72 2.91
CA VAL A 7 -2.21 3.82 1.76
C VAL A 7 -1.84 2.47 2.33
N ALA A 8 -2.50 1.42 1.87
CA ALA A 8 -2.17 0.05 2.24
C ALA A 8 -1.67 -0.70 1.02
N GLY A 9 -0.70 -1.56 1.19
CA GLY A 9 -0.17 -2.37 0.10
C GLY A 9 0.90 -3.34 0.54
N THR A 10 1.36 -4.13 -0.41
CA THR A 10 2.43 -5.09 -0.17
C THR A 10 3.80 -4.40 -0.17
N PHE A 11 4.05 -3.53 -1.13
CA PHE A 11 5.31 -2.80 -1.29
C PHE A 11 6.51 -3.75 -1.30
N ASP A 12 6.45 -4.77 -2.14
CA ASP A 12 7.49 -5.79 -2.17
C ASP A 12 8.77 -5.25 -2.82
N ILE A 13 8.81 -5.14 -4.12
CA ILE A 13 9.94 -4.54 -4.81
C ILE A 13 9.52 -3.14 -5.23
N ILE A 14 10.07 -2.14 -4.54
CA ILE A 14 9.71 -0.74 -4.77
C ILE A 14 10.24 -0.28 -6.12
N HIS A 15 9.41 0.41 -6.87
CA HIS A 15 9.77 1.00 -8.15
C HIS A 15 9.14 2.38 -8.26
N GLU A 16 9.41 3.06 -9.38
CA GLU A 16 8.94 4.45 -9.56
C GLU A 16 7.42 4.58 -9.47
N GLY A 17 6.68 3.57 -9.91
CA GLY A 17 5.22 3.60 -9.84
C GLY A 17 4.70 3.71 -8.41
N HIS A 18 5.33 2.99 -7.48
CA HIS A 18 5.00 3.10 -6.06
C HIS A 18 5.25 4.51 -5.55
N ILE A 19 6.41 5.08 -5.89
CA ILE A 19 6.79 6.39 -5.39
C ILE A 19 5.87 7.48 -5.94
N LYS A 20 5.53 7.40 -7.23
CA LYS A 20 4.59 8.36 -7.84
C LYS A 20 3.23 8.30 -7.17
N MET A 21 2.73 7.11 -6.89
CA MET A 21 1.45 6.92 -6.22
C MET A 21 1.49 7.49 -4.80
N LEU A 22 2.58 7.26 -4.09
CA LEU A 22 2.74 7.80 -2.73
C LEU A 22 2.79 9.33 -2.72
N TRP A 23 3.44 9.94 -3.72
CA TRP A 23 3.43 11.40 -3.83
C TRP A 23 2.02 11.94 -4.12
N GLU A 24 1.24 11.25 -4.97
CA GLU A 24 -0.13 11.66 -5.23
C GLU A 24 -0.99 11.54 -3.96
N ALA A 25 -0.80 10.48 -3.20
CA ALA A 25 -1.48 10.32 -1.91
C ALA A 25 -1.07 11.42 -0.92
N LYS A 26 0.23 11.77 -0.89
CA LYS A 26 0.71 12.84 -0.01
C LYS A 26 0.08 14.18 -0.36
N LYS A 27 -0.12 14.47 -1.65
CA LYS A 27 -0.81 15.68 -2.08
C LYS A 27 -2.24 15.75 -1.54
N LEU A 28 -2.92 14.62 -1.47
CA LEU A 28 -4.29 14.57 -0.93
C LEU A 28 -4.32 14.97 0.55
N ALA A 29 -3.27 14.71 1.29
CA ALA A 29 -3.18 15.06 2.70
C ALA A 29 -3.14 16.57 2.92
N GLY A 30 -2.62 17.31 1.96
CA GLY A 30 -2.49 18.76 2.05
C GLY A 30 -1.27 19.18 2.85
N LYS A 31 -1.09 20.48 2.96
CA LYS A 31 0.13 21.09 3.51
C LYS A 31 0.44 20.64 4.93
N ASN A 32 -0.57 20.53 5.78
CA ASN A 32 -0.38 20.16 7.19
C ASN A 32 -0.84 18.74 7.49
N GLY A 33 -1.07 17.95 6.43
CA GLY A 33 -1.53 16.57 6.60
C GLY A 33 -0.40 15.58 6.66
N GLU A 34 -0.75 14.32 6.81
CA GLU A 34 0.24 13.25 6.86
C GLU A 34 -0.18 12.07 5.98
N LEU A 35 0.84 11.40 5.45
CA LEU A 35 0.66 10.14 4.72
C LEU A 35 1.14 9.00 5.60
N VAL A 36 0.23 8.08 5.90
CA VAL A 36 0.52 6.88 6.68
C VAL A 36 0.41 5.68 5.76
N VAL A 37 1.41 4.82 5.77
CA VAL A 37 1.43 3.63 4.93
C VAL A 37 1.36 2.39 5.82
N VAL A 38 0.48 1.47 5.48
CA VAL A 38 0.36 0.18 6.14
C VAL A 38 0.88 -0.89 5.18
N VAL A 39 1.92 -1.58 5.61
CA VAL A 39 2.58 -2.61 4.81
C VAL A 39 2.02 -3.97 5.21
N ALA A 40 1.60 -4.76 4.24
CA ALA A 40 0.98 -6.06 4.50
C ALA A 40 1.95 -7.04 5.15
N ARG A 41 1.45 -7.82 6.11
CA ARG A 41 2.22 -8.88 6.73
C ARG A 41 2.55 -9.98 5.72
N ASP A 42 3.66 -10.69 5.94
CA ASP A 42 4.05 -11.79 5.05
C ASP A 42 2.95 -12.84 4.92
N ASP A 43 2.33 -13.23 6.03
CA ASP A 43 1.28 -14.23 6.00
C ASP A 43 0.02 -13.75 5.25
N ASN A 44 -0.29 -12.46 5.34
CA ASN A 44 -1.41 -11.90 4.59
C ASN A 44 -1.11 -11.84 3.10
N VAL A 45 0.13 -11.52 2.72
CA VAL A 45 0.54 -11.52 1.31
C VAL A 45 0.35 -12.93 0.73
N LYS A 46 0.81 -13.95 1.46
CA LYS A 46 0.65 -15.34 1.02
C LYS A 46 -0.82 -15.72 0.90
N ARG A 47 -1.62 -15.33 1.88
CA ARG A 47 -3.06 -15.66 1.89
C ARG A 47 -3.81 -15.03 0.73
N PHE A 48 -3.53 -13.75 0.42
CA PHE A 48 -4.26 -13.03 -0.61
C PHE A 48 -3.67 -13.17 -2.01
N LYS A 49 -2.35 -13.34 -2.13
CA LYS A 49 -1.68 -13.44 -3.44
C LYS A 49 -1.24 -14.85 -3.81
N GLY A 50 -1.31 -15.79 -2.87
CA GLY A 50 -0.96 -17.17 -3.12
C GLY A 50 0.54 -17.46 -3.13
N ARG A 51 1.38 -16.50 -2.78
CA ARG A 51 2.83 -16.67 -2.72
C ARG A 51 3.44 -15.76 -1.67
N ASP A 52 4.63 -16.14 -1.20
CA ASP A 52 5.39 -15.30 -0.28
C ASP A 52 5.92 -14.07 -1.00
N PRO A 53 6.06 -12.93 -0.31
CA PRO A 53 6.75 -11.79 -0.90
C PRO A 53 8.24 -12.09 -1.05
N VAL A 54 8.91 -11.39 -1.95
CA VAL A 54 10.36 -11.52 -2.15
C VAL A 54 11.10 -10.96 -0.94
N LEU A 55 10.68 -9.79 -0.46
CA LEU A 55 11.26 -9.17 0.72
C LEU A 55 10.36 -9.43 1.92
N ARG A 56 10.99 -9.78 3.05
CA ARG A 56 10.25 -10.02 4.29
C ARG A 56 9.63 -8.72 4.83
N GLU A 57 8.62 -8.86 5.64
CA GLU A 57 7.84 -7.73 6.13
C GLU A 57 8.66 -6.66 6.83
N SER A 58 9.66 -7.05 7.62
CA SER A 58 10.53 -6.08 8.32
C SER A 58 11.31 -5.21 7.34
N SER A 59 11.82 -5.81 6.26
CA SER A 59 12.53 -5.07 5.22
C SER A 59 11.60 -4.14 4.46
N ARG A 60 10.40 -4.62 4.14
CA ARG A 60 9.43 -3.80 3.40
C ARG A 60 9.01 -2.57 4.20
N VAL A 61 8.74 -2.73 5.49
CA VAL A 61 8.41 -1.59 6.36
C VAL A 61 9.58 -0.61 6.43
N TYR A 62 10.79 -1.13 6.61
CA TYR A 62 11.97 -0.28 6.71
C TYR A 62 12.17 0.58 5.45
N ILE A 63 12.04 -0.04 4.28
CA ILE A 63 12.19 0.67 3.01
C ILE A 63 11.12 1.76 2.87
N VAL A 64 9.86 1.40 3.12
CA VAL A 64 8.76 2.36 2.98
C VAL A 64 8.90 3.53 3.95
N LYS A 65 9.32 3.28 5.18
CA LYS A 65 9.56 4.32 6.17
C LYS A 65 10.53 5.40 5.69
N ASN A 66 11.46 5.03 4.82
CA ASN A 66 12.53 5.91 4.38
C ASN A 66 12.26 6.56 3.02
N LEU A 67 11.06 6.40 2.49
CA LEU A 67 10.66 7.10 1.26
C LEU A 67 10.18 8.51 1.59
N LYS A 68 10.59 9.48 0.79
CA LYS A 68 10.31 10.90 1.05
C LYS A 68 8.84 11.25 1.32
N PRO A 69 7.88 10.75 0.52
CA PRO A 69 6.49 11.18 0.73
C PRO A 69 5.83 10.57 1.97
N VAL A 70 6.45 9.57 2.59
CA VAL A 70 5.86 8.82 3.70
C VAL A 70 6.19 9.48 5.03
N ASP A 71 5.17 9.85 5.79
CA ASP A 71 5.37 10.42 7.12
C ASP A 71 5.51 9.33 8.18
N ARG A 72 4.69 8.28 8.09
CA ARG A 72 4.75 7.14 9.01
C ARG A 72 4.44 5.86 8.25
N ALA A 73 5.04 4.76 8.65
CA ALA A 73 4.76 3.45 8.07
C ALA A 73 4.70 2.40 9.18
N PHE A 74 3.77 1.47 9.06
CA PHE A 74 3.53 0.42 10.03
C PHE A 74 3.31 -0.91 9.35
N LEU A 75 3.67 -1.98 10.04
CA LEU A 75 3.26 -3.30 9.65
C LEU A 75 1.77 -3.45 9.95
N GLY A 76 1.00 -3.98 9.01
CA GLY A 76 -0.42 -4.18 9.19
C GLY A 76 -0.75 -5.23 10.24
N GLU A 77 -2.00 -5.20 10.71
CA GLU A 77 -2.54 -6.21 11.60
C GLU A 77 -2.94 -7.44 10.80
N LYS A 78 -3.19 -8.55 11.48
CA LYS A 78 -3.64 -9.76 10.84
C LYS A 78 -4.97 -9.54 10.09
N ASP A 79 -5.89 -8.80 10.71
CA ASP A 79 -7.08 -8.29 10.03
C ASP A 79 -6.74 -6.90 9.48
N PRO A 80 -6.71 -6.73 8.15
CA PRO A 80 -6.34 -5.44 7.57
C PRO A 80 -7.22 -4.27 8.03
N LEU A 81 -8.49 -4.52 8.34
CA LEU A 81 -9.39 -3.47 8.79
C LEU A 81 -9.03 -2.95 10.19
N GLU A 82 -8.41 -3.79 11.02
CA GLU A 82 -7.95 -3.37 12.34
C GLU A 82 -6.90 -2.26 12.25
N SER A 83 -6.00 -2.36 11.26
CA SER A 83 -5.00 -1.32 11.03
C SER A 83 -5.66 0.02 10.73
N VAL A 84 -6.67 0.00 9.87
CA VAL A 84 -7.40 1.21 9.48
C VAL A 84 -8.11 1.81 10.71
N LEU A 85 -8.74 0.98 11.52
CA LEU A 85 -9.46 1.46 12.70
C LEU A 85 -8.52 2.09 13.72
N LYS A 86 -7.32 1.55 13.89
CA LYS A 86 -6.32 2.12 14.80
C LYS A 86 -5.79 3.46 14.32
N ILE A 87 -5.58 3.60 13.03
CA ILE A 87 -5.01 4.81 12.43
C ILE A 87 -6.06 5.90 12.29
N ARG A 88 -7.30 5.53 11.99
CA ARG A 88 -8.44 6.44 11.78
C ARG A 88 -8.12 7.51 10.74
N PRO A 89 -7.90 7.10 9.49
CA PRO A 89 -7.63 8.07 8.43
C PRO A 89 -8.87 8.83 8.00
N ASP A 90 -8.65 9.97 7.36
CA ASP A 90 -9.71 10.70 6.69
C ASP A 90 -9.97 10.15 5.30
N ILE A 91 -8.91 9.70 4.64
CA ILE A 91 -8.97 9.15 3.29
C ILE A 91 -8.14 7.87 3.24
N ILE A 92 -8.69 6.84 2.60
CA ILE A 92 -7.94 5.64 2.24
C ILE A 92 -7.71 5.66 0.73
N VAL A 93 -6.47 5.45 0.33
CA VAL A 93 -6.09 5.39 -1.08
C VAL A 93 -5.73 3.95 -1.42
N LEU A 94 -6.40 3.41 -2.42
CA LEU A 94 -6.12 2.07 -2.95
C LEU A 94 -5.34 2.20 -4.25
N GLY A 95 -4.37 1.32 -4.45
CA GLY A 95 -3.69 1.21 -5.74
C GLY A 95 -4.61 0.58 -6.79
N TYR A 96 -4.23 0.69 -8.05
CA TYR A 96 -5.05 0.22 -9.17
C TYR A 96 -5.37 -1.27 -9.11
N ASP A 97 -4.50 -2.05 -8.50
CA ASP A 97 -4.58 -3.52 -8.45
C ASP A 97 -4.99 -4.08 -7.08
N GLN A 98 -5.41 -3.22 -6.16
CA GLN A 98 -5.83 -3.69 -4.84
C GLN A 98 -7.12 -4.49 -4.93
N TRP A 99 -7.21 -5.55 -4.11
CA TRP A 99 -8.34 -6.48 -4.15
C TRP A 99 -9.65 -5.90 -3.65
N ALA A 100 -9.58 -4.92 -2.77
CA ALA A 100 -10.77 -4.41 -2.12
C ALA A 100 -11.58 -3.50 -3.05
N ASP A 101 -12.89 -3.67 -3.03
CA ASP A 101 -13.83 -2.76 -3.68
C ASP A 101 -14.03 -1.53 -2.80
N GLU A 102 -14.03 -0.34 -3.39
CA GLU A 102 -14.16 0.92 -2.63
C GLU A 102 -15.45 0.98 -1.83
N ASN A 103 -16.56 0.58 -2.43
CA ASN A 103 -17.86 0.64 -1.77
C ASN A 103 -17.94 -0.37 -0.61
N TRP A 104 -17.46 -1.58 -0.83
CA TRP A 104 -17.42 -2.60 0.20
C TRP A 104 -16.58 -2.14 1.39
N LEU A 105 -15.40 -1.60 1.12
CA LEU A 105 -14.48 -1.15 2.17
C LEU A 105 -15.11 -0.03 3.00
N ARG A 106 -15.69 0.95 2.33
CA ARG A 106 -16.34 2.07 3.00
C ARG A 106 -17.48 1.61 3.90
N GLU A 107 -18.31 0.68 3.41
CA GLU A 107 -19.43 0.17 4.18
C GLU A 107 -18.98 -0.66 5.38
N GLU A 108 -17.96 -1.52 5.21
CA GLU A 108 -17.42 -2.30 6.32
C GLU A 108 -16.84 -1.42 7.41
N LEU A 109 -16.16 -0.35 7.05
CA LEU A 109 -15.62 0.58 8.03
C LEU A 109 -16.70 1.39 8.71
N ARG A 110 -17.74 1.77 7.97
CA ARG A 110 -18.88 2.48 8.56
C ARG A 110 -19.58 1.62 9.62
N LYS A 111 -19.75 0.33 9.36
CA LYS A 111 -20.31 -0.60 10.34
C LYS A 111 -19.47 -0.67 11.61
N ARG A 112 -18.19 -0.42 11.52
CA ARG A 112 -17.28 -0.44 12.66
C ARG A 112 -17.03 0.95 13.25
N GLY A 113 -17.82 1.93 12.86
CA GLY A 113 -17.79 3.27 13.45
C GLY A 113 -16.83 4.25 12.82
N LEU A 114 -16.31 3.96 11.62
CA LEU A 114 -15.39 4.86 10.91
C LEU A 114 -16.01 5.31 9.60
N ASP A 115 -16.23 6.61 9.48
CA ASP A 115 -16.67 7.23 8.23
C ASP A 115 -15.44 7.75 7.51
N VAL A 116 -15.12 7.16 6.35
CA VAL A 116 -13.88 7.43 5.64
C VAL A 116 -14.15 7.52 4.14
N LYS A 117 -13.39 8.39 3.48
CA LYS A 117 -13.42 8.48 2.02
C LYS A 117 -12.44 7.46 1.44
N VAL A 118 -12.87 6.73 0.43
CA VAL A 118 -12.03 5.72 -0.22
C VAL A 118 -11.86 6.09 -1.67
N LEU A 119 -10.62 6.23 -2.11
CA LEU A 119 -10.27 6.59 -3.48
C LEU A 119 -9.34 5.54 -4.06
N ARG A 120 -9.49 5.27 -5.35
CA ARG A 120 -8.56 4.42 -6.10
C ARG A 120 -7.74 5.29 -7.05
N LEU A 121 -6.43 5.13 -6.99
CA LEU A 121 -5.55 5.83 -7.92
C LEU A 121 -5.22 4.92 -9.10
N PRO A 122 -4.98 5.54 -10.28
CA PRO A 122 -4.60 4.76 -11.46
C PRO A 122 -3.17 4.23 -11.34
N ARG A 123 -2.80 3.35 -12.26
CA ARG A 123 -1.43 2.89 -12.38
C ARG A 123 -0.52 4.04 -12.82
N PHE A 124 0.63 4.17 -12.19
CA PHE A 124 1.64 5.15 -12.55
C PHE A 124 2.85 4.44 -13.13
N GLY A 125 3.27 4.84 -14.34
CA GLY A 125 4.42 4.25 -15.01
C GLY A 125 4.11 2.88 -15.60
N ASP A 126 5.12 2.28 -16.22
CA ASP A 126 5.00 1.00 -16.91
C ASP A 126 5.51 -0.17 -16.08
N SER A 127 6.20 0.10 -15.00
CA SER A 127 6.78 -0.95 -14.15
C SER A 127 5.78 -1.51 -13.16
N SER A 128 5.92 -2.78 -12.86
CA SER A 128 5.24 -3.43 -11.74
C SER A 128 6.24 -4.37 -11.10
N THR A 129 5.97 -4.76 -9.86
CA THR A 129 6.84 -5.74 -9.19
C THR A 129 6.94 -7.01 -10.01
N SER A 130 5.82 -7.49 -10.55
CA SER A 130 5.79 -8.68 -11.39
C SER A 130 6.63 -8.51 -12.66
N SER A 131 6.54 -7.37 -13.33
CA SER A 131 7.33 -7.14 -14.56
C SER A 131 8.82 -7.05 -14.27
N ILE A 132 9.19 -6.48 -13.13
CA ILE A 132 10.59 -6.42 -12.70
C ILE A 132 11.13 -7.81 -12.46
N ILE A 133 10.39 -8.64 -11.73
CA ILE A 133 10.77 -10.03 -11.47
C ILE A 133 10.94 -10.78 -12.79
N GLU A 134 10.00 -10.61 -13.71
CA GLU A 134 10.06 -11.25 -15.02
C GLU A 134 11.31 -10.86 -15.79
N ARG A 135 11.68 -9.59 -15.78
CA ARG A 135 12.90 -9.12 -16.43
C ARG A 135 14.15 -9.69 -15.79
N VAL A 136 14.17 -9.79 -14.46
CA VAL A 136 15.29 -10.41 -13.75
C VAL A 136 15.44 -11.87 -14.19
N LEU A 137 14.35 -12.61 -14.25
CA LEU A 137 14.39 -14.01 -14.67
C LEU A 137 14.88 -14.14 -16.11
N LYS A 138 14.47 -13.26 -16.99
CA LYS A 138 14.92 -13.30 -18.40
C LYS A 138 16.39 -12.98 -18.54
N GLN A 139 16.91 -12.05 -17.75
CA GLN A 139 18.29 -11.57 -17.92
C GLN A 139 19.31 -12.38 -17.14
N PHE A 140 18.94 -12.93 -16.01
CA PHE A 140 19.88 -13.55 -15.09
C PHE A 140 19.64 -15.01 -14.82
N CYS A 141 18.46 -15.51 -15.07
CA CYS A 141 18.16 -16.92 -14.91
C CYS A 141 18.49 -17.65 -16.20
N LEU A 142 19.43 -18.57 -16.13
CA LEU A 142 19.93 -19.27 -17.33
C LEU A 142 19.12 -20.53 -17.65
N THR A 143 17.94 -20.64 -17.10
CA THR A 143 17.04 -21.72 -17.46
C THR A 143 16.40 -21.44 -18.81
N GLU A 144 16.36 -22.42 -19.61
CA GLU A 144 15.72 -22.37 -20.92
C GLU A 144 14.23 -22.68 -20.83
#